data_cb93c5357492df5f0346894767097600
#
_entry.id   cb93c5357492df5f0346894767097600
#
_cell.length_a   1.000
_cell.length_b   1.000
_cell.length_c   1.000
_cell.angle_alpha   90.00
_cell.angle_beta   90.00
_cell.angle_gamma   90.00
#
_symmetry.space_group_name_H-M   'P 1'
#
loop_
_entity.id
_entity.type
_entity.pdbx_description
1 polymer ?
#
loop_
_entity_poly.entity_id
_entity_poly.type
_entity_poly.pdbx_seq_one_letter_code
_entity_poly.pdbx_strand_id
1 'polypeptide(L)'
;MSADTSRSAVAPEKSPEMPGDLEMARALWPVLVASAVGLLPFTVFSTYLVPIAEETGSGVAAVGGLRGLGGLAALAVGTALAPLIDRVPKSKAVAVGLVVLAVSSALGASGDFLLTAVFCLLVGASTAVINPALTAAAADRFGDGKSAARAATLVTSTTSMTAMLAAPLIALPALLWGWEGDLLAVTVVSLLLAAVFLVRGRKGEDPVVEGGPRTGYFASFKALAQVRGSVPLLAISFLRTAVFMGYLAYLAVYYDDRFRLDPALFSLVWTLSGASFFVSNLLTGRITNAEKSTVGTERLLLVGLLAALVTATGFWFTTWLPLALAFTSLHAASHAVVAACAVSLLVRRCGSMRGSALSLNAAGQSLGVFAGAALGGAGLVLAGYPGIAAAFGLLVAVAVVAGLLVLRSEDEDEIPGTA
;
A
#
# COMPACT_ATOMS: atom_id res chain seq x y z
N MET A 1 -70.43 -1.93 -22.70
CA MET A 1 -69.63 -2.72 -21.76
C MET A 1 -68.22 -2.24 -21.90
N SER A 2 -67.83 -1.25 -21.08
CA SER A 2 -66.51 -0.58 -21.09
C SER A 2 -65.67 -1.19 -19.94
N ALA A 3 -64.64 -1.87 -20.28
CA ALA A 3 -63.73 -2.45 -19.27
C ALA A 3 -62.74 -1.36 -18.82
N ASP A 4 -62.92 -0.95 -17.58
CA ASP A 4 -62.04 -0.02 -16.84
C ASP A 4 -60.78 -0.78 -16.39
N THR A 5 -59.66 -0.52 -17.03
CA THR A 5 -58.34 -1.01 -16.63
C THR A 5 -57.66 0.05 -15.78
N SER A 6 -57.99 0.07 -14.48
CA SER A 6 -57.24 0.84 -13.48
C SER A 6 -55.85 0.27 -13.33
N ARG A 7 -54.86 0.86 -14.00
CA ARG A 7 -53.45 0.66 -13.73
C ARG A 7 -53.12 1.26 -12.35
N SER A 8 -52.97 0.40 -11.35
CA SER A 8 -52.40 0.71 -10.07
C SER A 8 -50.95 1.24 -10.30
N ALA A 9 -50.74 2.52 -10.11
CA ALA A 9 -49.42 3.10 -10.13
C ALA A 9 -48.67 2.60 -8.89
N VAL A 10 -47.71 1.67 -9.10
CA VAL A 10 -46.76 1.28 -8.09
C VAL A 10 -45.93 2.53 -7.77
N ALA A 11 -46.04 3.03 -6.53
CA ALA A 11 -45.23 4.15 -6.05
C ALA A 11 -43.74 3.79 -6.21
N PRO A 12 -42.88 4.70 -6.66
CA PRO A 12 -41.46 4.45 -6.77
C PRO A 12 -40.91 4.07 -5.39
N GLU A 13 -40.41 2.84 -5.27
CA GLU A 13 -39.72 2.35 -4.09
C GLU A 13 -38.55 3.32 -3.81
N LYS A 14 -38.58 4.03 -2.66
CA LYS A 14 -37.51 4.91 -2.25
C LYS A 14 -36.25 4.10 -2.23
N SER A 15 -35.28 4.43 -3.08
CA SER A 15 -33.94 3.88 -3.03
C SER A 15 -33.42 4.04 -1.60
N PRO A 16 -32.89 2.99 -0.95
CA PRO A 16 -32.40 3.10 0.42
C PRO A 16 -31.38 4.23 0.49
N GLU A 17 -31.61 5.19 1.38
CA GLU A 17 -30.68 6.31 1.59
C GLU A 17 -29.29 5.76 1.93
N MET A 18 -28.26 6.23 1.23
CA MET A 18 -26.89 5.79 1.49
C MET A 18 -26.49 6.19 2.91
N PRO A 19 -25.94 5.25 3.73
CA PRO A 19 -25.50 5.55 5.07
C PRO A 19 -24.46 6.68 5.07
N GLY A 20 -24.51 7.55 6.06
CA GLY A 20 -23.54 8.62 6.24
C GLY A 20 -22.14 8.08 6.56
N ASP A 21 -21.06 8.84 6.27
CA ASP A 21 -19.68 8.41 6.53
C ASP A 21 -19.43 8.03 7.98
N LEU A 22 -19.99 8.78 8.92
CA LEU A 22 -19.85 8.52 10.36
C LEU A 22 -20.57 7.22 10.78
N GLU A 23 -21.71 6.94 10.17
CA GLU A 23 -22.46 5.71 10.41
C GLU A 23 -21.70 4.50 9.86
N MET A 24 -21.17 4.61 8.64
CA MET A 24 -20.30 3.59 8.06
C MET A 24 -19.06 3.36 8.92
N ALA A 25 -18.38 4.41 9.36
CA ALA A 25 -17.19 4.31 10.20
C ALA A 25 -17.50 3.63 11.56
N ARG A 26 -18.64 3.97 12.18
CA ARG A 26 -19.10 3.30 13.41
C ARG A 26 -19.40 1.82 13.19
N ALA A 27 -20.01 1.46 12.06
CA ALA A 27 -20.28 0.06 11.72
C ALA A 27 -18.98 -0.72 11.45
N LEU A 28 -17.98 -0.07 10.82
CA LEU A 28 -16.72 -0.68 10.39
C LEU A 28 -15.56 -0.48 11.38
N TRP A 29 -15.77 0.08 12.59
CA TRP A 29 -14.68 0.46 13.47
C TRP A 29 -13.60 -0.63 13.68
N PRO A 30 -13.92 -1.95 13.84
CA PRO A 30 -12.87 -2.94 14.03
C PRO A 30 -12.06 -3.16 12.75
N VAL A 31 -12.70 -3.03 11.58
CA VAL A 31 -12.04 -3.14 10.27
C VAL A 31 -11.08 -1.98 10.09
N LEU A 32 -11.50 -0.75 10.42
CA LEU A 32 -10.68 0.45 10.30
C LEU A 32 -9.49 0.42 11.27
N VAL A 33 -9.72 0.02 12.53
CA VAL A 33 -8.64 -0.11 13.51
C VAL A 33 -7.66 -1.21 13.13
N ALA A 34 -8.14 -2.36 12.64
CA ALA A 34 -7.27 -3.44 12.14
C ALA A 34 -6.43 -3.00 10.93
N SER A 35 -7.00 -2.22 10.02
CA SER A 35 -6.28 -1.63 8.89
C SER A 35 -5.18 -0.67 9.35
N ALA A 36 -5.46 0.16 10.36
CA ALA A 36 -4.47 1.06 10.96
C ALA A 36 -3.33 0.28 11.63
N VAL A 37 -3.67 -0.69 12.48
CA VAL A 37 -2.69 -1.51 13.22
C VAL A 37 -1.79 -2.29 12.27
N GLY A 38 -2.31 -2.79 11.15
CA GLY A 38 -1.53 -3.52 10.14
C GLY A 38 -0.37 -2.71 9.53
N LEU A 39 -0.43 -1.38 9.56
CA LEU A 39 0.63 -0.51 9.04
C LEU A 39 1.76 -0.26 10.08
N LEU A 40 1.42 -0.27 11.36
CA LEU A 40 2.33 0.20 12.43
C LEU A 40 3.64 -0.58 12.54
N PRO A 41 3.71 -1.93 12.47
CA PRO A 41 4.96 -2.66 12.69
C PRO A 41 6.10 -2.22 11.75
N PHE A 42 5.81 -2.06 10.47
CA PHE A 42 6.83 -1.57 9.54
C PHE A 42 7.11 -0.08 9.67
N THR A 43 6.18 0.71 10.19
CA THR A 43 6.43 2.12 10.51
C THR A 43 7.39 2.23 11.69
N VAL A 44 7.15 1.47 12.78
CA VAL A 44 8.05 1.38 13.93
C VAL A 44 9.45 0.91 13.48
N PHE A 45 9.52 -0.22 12.79
CA PHE A 45 10.78 -0.77 12.28
C PHE A 45 11.59 0.26 11.47
N SER A 46 10.94 1.00 10.58
CA SER A 46 11.63 1.98 9.75
C SER A 46 11.99 3.27 10.48
N THR A 47 11.21 3.68 11.49
CA THR A 47 11.47 4.86 12.31
C THR A 47 12.64 4.62 13.25
N TYR A 48 12.69 3.43 13.85
CA TYR A 48 13.71 3.05 14.84
C TYR A 48 14.79 2.14 14.27
N LEU A 49 15.03 2.22 12.95
CA LEU A 49 16.02 1.36 12.28
C LEU A 49 17.43 1.45 12.88
N VAL A 50 17.86 2.66 13.25
CA VAL A 50 19.19 2.86 13.86
C VAL A 50 19.26 2.22 15.26
N PRO A 51 18.36 2.50 16.21
CA PRO A 51 18.32 1.80 17.48
C PRO A 51 18.25 0.27 17.36
N ILE A 52 17.41 -0.24 16.46
CA ILE A 52 17.28 -1.70 16.21
C ILE A 52 18.59 -2.27 15.68
N ALA A 53 19.29 -1.57 14.81
CA ALA A 53 20.58 -2.01 14.28
C ALA A 53 21.66 -2.05 15.37
N GLU A 54 21.69 -1.05 16.26
CA GLU A 54 22.60 -1.00 17.40
C GLU A 54 22.35 -2.14 18.38
N GLU A 55 21.09 -2.40 18.74
CA GLU A 55 20.70 -3.45 19.68
C GLU A 55 20.96 -4.85 19.15
N THR A 56 20.66 -5.08 17.85
CA THR A 56 20.96 -6.36 17.17
C THR A 56 22.46 -6.56 16.91
N GLY A 57 23.32 -5.58 17.17
CA GLY A 57 24.75 -5.61 16.88
C GLY A 57 25.06 -5.72 15.37
N SER A 58 24.14 -5.30 14.50
CA SER A 58 24.19 -5.48 13.06
C SER A 58 24.25 -4.13 12.34
N GLY A 59 24.82 -4.10 11.14
CA GLY A 59 24.84 -2.86 10.35
C GLY A 59 23.43 -2.46 9.87
N VAL A 60 23.17 -1.14 9.80
CA VAL A 60 21.88 -0.57 9.36
C VAL A 60 21.46 -1.05 7.95
N ALA A 61 22.42 -1.34 7.07
CA ALA A 61 22.13 -1.89 5.74
C ALA A 61 21.57 -3.32 5.81
N ALA A 62 22.14 -4.16 6.70
CA ALA A 62 21.68 -5.52 6.91
C ALA A 62 20.28 -5.53 7.52
N VAL A 63 20.07 -4.78 8.60
CA VAL A 63 18.76 -4.69 9.27
C VAL A 63 17.70 -4.06 8.34
N GLY A 64 18.01 -2.95 7.65
CA GLY A 64 17.12 -2.32 6.69
C GLY A 64 16.74 -3.24 5.53
N GLY A 65 17.67 -4.09 5.09
CA GLY A 65 17.43 -5.14 4.08
C GLY A 65 16.40 -6.18 4.51
N LEU A 66 16.27 -6.47 5.83
CA LEU A 66 15.29 -7.41 6.36
C LEU A 66 13.85 -7.00 6.04
N ARG A 67 13.56 -5.70 5.88
CA ARG A 67 12.25 -5.22 5.44
C ARG A 67 11.80 -5.87 4.11
N GLY A 68 12.77 -6.16 3.23
CA GLY A 68 12.50 -6.85 1.97
C GLY A 68 11.90 -8.23 2.13
N LEU A 69 12.26 -8.95 3.21
CA LEU A 69 11.69 -10.27 3.52
C LEU A 69 10.16 -10.21 3.65
N GLY A 70 9.63 -9.10 4.18
CA GLY A 70 8.19 -8.86 4.23
C GLY A 70 7.55 -8.80 2.85
N GLY A 71 8.21 -8.19 1.87
CA GLY A 71 7.75 -8.17 0.48
C GLY A 71 7.72 -9.57 -0.14
N LEU A 72 8.76 -10.38 0.08
CA LEU A 72 8.79 -11.78 -0.39
C LEU A 72 7.70 -12.63 0.25
N ALA A 73 7.54 -12.52 1.58
CA ALA A 73 6.49 -13.24 2.29
C ALA A 73 5.09 -12.81 1.83
N ALA A 74 4.87 -11.50 1.62
CA ALA A 74 3.61 -11.00 1.10
C ALA A 74 3.32 -11.51 -0.31
N LEU A 75 4.33 -11.58 -1.18
CA LEU A 75 4.20 -12.19 -2.51
C LEU A 75 3.83 -13.67 -2.40
N ALA A 76 4.60 -14.45 -1.64
CA ALA A 76 4.40 -15.89 -1.50
C ALA A 76 3.02 -16.23 -0.92
N VAL A 77 2.65 -15.59 0.20
CA VAL A 77 1.37 -15.80 0.87
C VAL A 77 0.20 -15.28 0.04
N GLY A 78 0.31 -14.07 -0.52
CA GLY A 78 -0.72 -13.46 -1.36
C GLY A 78 -1.01 -14.27 -2.63
N THR A 79 0.01 -14.92 -3.21
CA THR A 79 -0.17 -15.78 -4.40
C THR A 79 -0.67 -17.18 -4.03
N ALA A 80 -0.06 -17.81 -3.02
CA ALA A 80 -0.38 -19.18 -2.63
C ALA A 80 -1.73 -19.31 -1.91
N LEU A 81 -2.05 -18.37 -1.02
CA LEU A 81 -3.25 -18.44 -0.18
C LEU A 81 -4.45 -17.67 -0.74
N ALA A 82 -4.32 -16.91 -1.85
CA ALA A 82 -5.44 -16.19 -2.44
C ALA A 82 -6.69 -17.08 -2.66
N PRO A 83 -6.58 -18.30 -3.21
CA PRO A 83 -7.75 -19.16 -3.39
C PRO A 83 -8.37 -19.66 -2.09
N LEU A 84 -7.56 -19.77 -1.02
CA LEU A 84 -8.00 -20.21 0.28
C LEU A 84 -8.69 -19.07 1.04
N ILE A 85 -8.15 -17.85 0.97
CA ILE A 85 -8.70 -16.66 1.63
C ILE A 85 -10.13 -16.39 1.14
N ASP A 86 -10.43 -16.64 -0.13
CA ASP A 86 -11.76 -16.45 -0.69
C ASP A 86 -12.80 -17.47 -0.19
N ARG A 87 -12.35 -18.66 0.21
CA ARG A 87 -13.20 -19.76 0.72
C ARG A 87 -13.42 -19.72 2.23
N VAL A 88 -12.59 -18.97 2.96
CA VAL A 88 -12.67 -18.85 4.42
C VAL A 88 -13.52 -17.62 4.77
N PRO A 89 -14.37 -17.70 5.82
CA PRO A 89 -15.05 -16.52 6.34
C PRO A 89 -14.08 -15.37 6.61
N LYS A 90 -14.40 -14.17 6.13
CA LYS A 90 -13.49 -13.02 6.16
C LYS A 90 -13.04 -12.66 7.59
N SER A 91 -13.97 -12.78 8.56
CA SER A 91 -13.63 -12.57 9.98
C SER A 91 -12.58 -13.55 10.50
N LYS A 92 -12.62 -14.82 10.07
CA LYS A 92 -11.60 -15.81 10.46
C LYS A 92 -10.26 -15.51 9.79
N ALA A 93 -10.25 -15.16 8.51
CA ALA A 93 -9.02 -14.80 7.80
C ALA A 93 -8.33 -13.59 8.46
N VAL A 94 -9.12 -12.54 8.79
CA VAL A 94 -8.61 -11.36 9.50
C VAL A 94 -8.09 -11.74 10.89
N ALA A 95 -8.83 -12.56 11.66
CA ALA A 95 -8.41 -12.98 13.00
C ALA A 95 -7.07 -13.75 12.97
N VAL A 96 -6.92 -14.70 12.03
CA VAL A 96 -5.64 -15.44 11.86
C VAL A 96 -4.52 -14.47 11.48
N GLY A 97 -4.75 -13.58 10.52
CA GLY A 97 -3.76 -12.56 10.14
C GLY A 97 -3.34 -11.69 11.33
N LEU A 98 -4.30 -11.25 12.17
CA LEU A 98 -4.02 -10.43 13.36
C LEU A 98 -3.24 -11.21 14.43
N VAL A 99 -3.50 -12.51 14.62
CA VAL A 99 -2.70 -13.35 15.51
C VAL A 99 -1.26 -13.48 14.99
N VAL A 100 -1.07 -13.70 13.68
CA VAL A 100 0.26 -13.73 13.06
C VAL A 100 0.97 -12.39 13.24
N LEU A 101 0.25 -11.26 13.08
CA LEU A 101 0.79 -9.91 13.29
C LEU A 101 1.21 -9.69 14.74
N ALA A 102 0.42 -10.19 15.71
CA ALA A 102 0.73 -10.10 17.13
C ALA A 102 2.00 -10.89 17.48
N VAL A 103 2.09 -12.16 17.03
CA VAL A 103 3.29 -12.98 17.22
C VAL A 103 4.51 -12.33 16.58
N SER A 104 4.35 -11.83 15.36
CA SER A 104 5.40 -11.10 14.67
C SER A 104 5.90 -9.92 15.50
N SER A 105 5.00 -9.04 15.94
CA SER A 105 5.36 -7.83 16.69
C SER A 105 6.05 -8.16 18.02
N ALA A 106 5.60 -9.22 18.71
CA ALA A 106 6.25 -9.70 19.92
C ALA A 106 7.69 -10.20 19.65
N LEU A 107 7.92 -10.90 18.55
CA LEU A 107 9.25 -11.34 18.13
C LEU A 107 10.14 -10.15 17.76
N GLY A 108 9.58 -9.15 17.07
CA GLY A 108 10.31 -7.94 16.67
C GLY A 108 10.80 -7.11 17.86
N ALA A 109 10.11 -7.18 19.01
CA ALA A 109 10.49 -6.47 20.23
C ALA A 109 11.64 -7.15 21.03
N SER A 110 12.27 -8.20 20.48
CA SER A 110 13.28 -8.99 21.21
C SER A 110 14.71 -8.45 21.12
N GLY A 111 15.01 -7.52 20.20
CA GLY A 111 16.36 -7.04 19.95
C GLY A 111 17.31 -8.07 19.29
N ASP A 112 16.82 -9.24 18.88
CA ASP A 112 17.62 -10.27 18.19
C ASP A 112 17.49 -10.17 16.68
N PHE A 113 18.62 -10.27 15.94
CA PHE A 113 18.64 -10.14 14.49
C PHE A 113 17.80 -11.20 13.76
N LEU A 114 17.88 -12.46 14.19
CA LEU A 114 17.13 -13.55 13.54
C LEU A 114 15.63 -13.42 13.80
N LEU A 115 15.25 -13.06 15.03
CA LEU A 115 13.85 -12.81 15.39
C LEU A 115 13.30 -11.58 14.68
N THR A 116 14.13 -10.55 14.44
CA THR A 116 13.78 -9.39 13.61
C THR A 116 13.57 -9.80 12.13
N ALA A 117 14.35 -10.73 11.60
CA ALA A 117 14.11 -11.30 10.27
C ALA A 117 12.79 -12.07 10.19
N VAL A 118 12.50 -12.89 11.20
CA VAL A 118 11.20 -13.60 11.32
C VAL A 118 10.04 -12.61 11.48
N PHE A 119 10.22 -11.57 12.27
CA PHE A 119 9.26 -10.46 12.37
C PHE A 119 8.93 -9.88 11.00
N CYS A 120 9.93 -9.50 10.21
CA CYS A 120 9.70 -8.93 8.88
C CYS A 120 8.95 -9.89 7.95
N LEU A 121 9.29 -11.18 7.95
CA LEU A 121 8.59 -12.21 7.19
C LEU A 121 7.11 -12.31 7.59
N LEU A 122 6.85 -12.42 8.90
CA LEU A 122 5.50 -12.62 9.42
C LEU A 122 4.64 -11.37 9.26
N VAL A 123 5.19 -10.14 9.36
CA VAL A 123 4.44 -8.91 9.04
C VAL A 123 3.98 -8.93 7.60
N GLY A 124 4.87 -9.26 6.67
CA GLY A 124 4.51 -9.37 5.26
C GLY A 124 3.44 -10.43 4.99
N ALA A 125 3.60 -11.61 5.59
CA ALA A 125 2.62 -12.70 5.48
C ALA A 125 1.25 -12.29 6.05
N SER A 126 1.22 -11.67 7.23
CA SER A 126 -0.02 -11.24 7.88
C SER A 126 -0.76 -10.17 7.08
N THR A 127 -0.05 -9.14 6.62
CA THR A 127 -0.65 -8.03 5.86
C THR A 127 -1.17 -8.48 4.49
N ALA A 128 -0.54 -9.48 3.86
CA ALA A 128 -1.04 -10.09 2.62
C ALA A 128 -2.41 -10.78 2.79
N VAL A 129 -2.73 -11.23 4.00
CA VAL A 129 -4.04 -11.81 4.35
C VAL A 129 -5.01 -10.73 4.85
N ILE A 130 -4.56 -9.89 5.78
CA ILE A 130 -5.41 -8.90 6.45
C ILE A 130 -5.99 -7.88 5.47
N ASN A 131 -5.17 -7.25 4.63
CA ASN A 131 -5.59 -6.13 3.79
C ASN A 131 -6.71 -6.48 2.81
N PRO A 132 -6.62 -7.55 1.99
CA PRO A 132 -7.71 -7.93 1.11
C PRO A 132 -8.95 -8.41 1.90
N ALA A 133 -8.76 -9.13 3.02
CA ALA A 133 -9.87 -9.61 3.82
C ALA A 133 -10.65 -8.47 4.50
N LEU A 134 -9.97 -7.43 5.01
CA LEU A 134 -10.62 -6.23 5.58
C LEU A 134 -11.40 -5.45 4.53
N THR A 135 -10.81 -5.26 3.34
CA THR A 135 -11.46 -4.54 2.24
C THR A 135 -12.71 -5.29 1.77
N ALA A 136 -12.62 -6.61 1.63
CA ALA A 136 -13.77 -7.46 1.28
C ALA A 136 -14.84 -7.44 2.38
N ALA A 137 -14.46 -7.63 3.66
CA ALA A 137 -15.40 -7.59 4.78
C ALA A 137 -16.13 -6.25 4.90
N ALA A 138 -15.44 -5.14 4.59
CA ALA A 138 -16.08 -3.83 4.56
C ALA A 138 -17.11 -3.71 3.44
N ALA A 139 -16.78 -4.19 2.24
CA ALA A 139 -17.67 -4.18 1.09
C ALA A 139 -18.90 -5.08 1.34
N ASP A 140 -18.68 -6.32 1.77
CA ASP A 140 -19.72 -7.33 2.00
C ASP A 140 -20.79 -6.86 3.02
N ARG A 141 -20.37 -6.04 4.02
CA ARG A 141 -21.28 -5.52 5.04
C ARG A 141 -22.35 -4.55 4.50
N PHE A 142 -22.07 -3.88 3.39
CA PHE A 142 -22.99 -2.90 2.78
C PHE A 142 -23.61 -3.37 1.47
N GLY A 143 -23.47 -4.66 1.16
CA GLY A 143 -24.04 -5.29 -0.04
C GLY A 143 -23.32 -4.87 -1.32
N ASP A 144 -24.06 -4.72 -2.39
CA ASP A 144 -23.52 -4.42 -3.71
C ASP A 144 -23.62 -2.92 -4.06
N GLY A 145 -22.81 -2.50 -5.04
CA GLY A 145 -22.90 -1.19 -5.66
C GLY A 145 -22.08 -0.09 -4.97
N LYS A 146 -22.64 1.15 -4.93
CA LYS A 146 -21.92 2.35 -4.49
C LYS A 146 -21.56 2.33 -3.00
N SER A 147 -22.41 1.76 -2.15
CA SER A 147 -22.17 1.66 -0.70
C SER A 147 -21.01 0.71 -0.38
N ALA A 148 -20.93 -0.45 -1.05
CA ALA A 148 -19.82 -1.39 -0.91
C ALA A 148 -18.48 -0.77 -1.37
N ALA A 149 -18.48 -0.10 -2.53
CA ALA A 149 -17.29 0.58 -3.03
C ALA A 149 -16.81 1.68 -2.08
N ARG A 150 -17.75 2.45 -1.48
CA ARG A 150 -17.43 3.48 -0.50
C ARG A 150 -16.87 2.90 0.80
N ALA A 151 -17.41 1.79 1.28
CA ALA A 151 -16.90 1.07 2.45
C ALA A 151 -15.46 0.56 2.22
N ALA A 152 -15.18 -0.04 1.07
CA ALA A 152 -13.83 -0.46 0.68
C ALA A 152 -12.86 0.74 0.58
N THR A 153 -13.31 1.86 0.03
CA THR A 153 -12.52 3.10 -0.03
C THR A 153 -12.22 3.65 1.36
N LEU A 154 -13.14 3.54 2.31
CA LEU A 154 -12.93 3.98 3.69
C LEU A 154 -11.77 3.21 4.36
N VAL A 155 -11.64 1.91 4.10
CA VAL A 155 -10.51 1.09 4.60
C VAL A 155 -9.17 1.60 4.05
N THR A 156 -9.07 1.82 2.74
CA THR A 156 -7.83 2.32 2.12
C THR A 156 -7.50 3.75 2.54
N SER A 157 -8.51 4.60 2.72
CA SER A 157 -8.34 5.95 3.25
C SER A 157 -7.83 5.93 4.69
N THR A 158 -8.31 5.00 5.52
CA THR A 158 -7.82 4.82 6.90
C THR A 158 -6.35 4.45 6.92
N THR A 159 -5.89 3.55 6.04
CA THR A 159 -4.47 3.21 5.93
C THR A 159 -3.63 4.44 5.59
N SER A 160 -4.07 5.25 4.63
CA SER A 160 -3.38 6.49 4.24
C SER A 160 -3.37 7.54 5.36
N MET A 161 -4.49 7.68 6.07
CA MET A 161 -4.59 8.58 7.23
C MET A 161 -3.70 8.08 8.39
N THR A 162 -3.61 6.78 8.61
CA THR A 162 -2.71 6.20 9.61
C THR A 162 -1.25 6.48 9.27
N ALA A 163 -0.85 6.38 8.01
CA ALA A 163 0.50 6.75 7.59
C ALA A 163 0.81 8.24 7.87
N MET A 164 -0.19 9.12 7.71
CA MET A 164 -0.07 10.54 8.04
C MET A 164 0.04 10.78 9.56
N LEU A 165 -0.71 10.00 10.36
CA LEU A 165 -0.75 10.13 11.82
C LEU A 165 0.25 9.21 12.53
N ALA A 166 1.21 8.65 11.81
CA ALA A 166 2.17 7.70 12.38
C ALA A 166 2.94 8.27 13.58
N ALA A 167 3.35 9.56 13.51
CA ALA A 167 4.09 10.21 14.58
C ALA A 167 3.40 10.14 15.96
N PRO A 168 2.15 10.61 16.11
CA PRO A 168 1.48 10.52 17.41
C PRO A 168 1.11 9.07 17.81
N LEU A 169 0.89 8.18 16.83
CA LEU A 169 0.54 6.79 17.13
C LEU A 169 1.69 5.97 17.71
N ILE A 170 2.92 6.22 17.27
CA ILE A 170 4.12 5.53 17.77
C ILE A 170 4.84 6.29 18.89
N ALA A 171 4.59 7.60 19.06
CA ALA A 171 5.32 8.39 20.04
C ALA A 171 4.93 8.04 21.49
N LEU A 172 3.64 7.77 21.79
CA LEU A 172 3.17 7.56 23.16
C LEU A 172 3.71 6.27 23.79
N PRO A 173 3.59 5.07 23.17
CA PRO A 173 4.18 3.87 23.73
C PRO A 173 5.71 3.95 23.79
N ALA A 174 6.35 4.54 22.77
CA ALA A 174 7.80 4.68 22.72
C ALA A 174 8.37 5.57 23.84
N LEU A 175 7.65 6.64 24.24
CA LEU A 175 8.04 7.49 25.37
C LEU A 175 8.03 6.74 26.71
N LEU A 176 7.20 5.72 26.84
CA LEU A 176 7.03 4.97 28.09
C LEU A 176 7.91 3.72 28.17
N TRP A 177 8.08 3.02 27.05
CA TRP A 177 8.69 1.68 27.00
C TRP A 177 9.67 1.48 25.83
N GLY A 178 10.19 2.55 25.25
CA GLY A 178 11.06 2.43 24.07
C GLY A 178 10.31 2.02 22.79
N TRP A 179 11.05 1.75 21.73
CA TRP A 179 10.47 1.28 20.45
C TRP A 179 9.86 -0.14 20.58
N GLU A 180 10.33 -0.95 21.51
CA GLU A 180 9.78 -2.26 21.85
C GLU A 180 8.34 -2.12 22.36
N GLY A 181 8.09 -1.04 23.13
CA GLY A 181 6.77 -0.70 23.63
C GLY A 181 5.73 -0.50 22.52
N ASP A 182 6.13 0.11 21.38
CA ASP A 182 5.28 0.24 20.21
C ASP A 182 4.87 -1.14 19.66
N LEU A 183 5.83 -2.06 19.50
CA LEU A 183 5.57 -3.41 19.01
C LEU A 183 4.74 -4.24 19.98
N LEU A 184 4.99 -4.10 21.29
CA LEU A 184 4.18 -4.75 22.32
C LEU A 184 2.75 -4.20 22.35
N ALA A 185 2.56 -2.88 22.15
CA ALA A 185 1.24 -2.29 22.02
C ALA A 185 0.50 -2.84 20.78
N VAL A 186 1.17 -2.95 19.64
CA VAL A 186 0.62 -3.60 18.45
C VAL A 186 0.25 -5.06 18.73
N THR A 187 1.08 -5.80 19.48
CA THR A 187 0.79 -7.17 19.87
C THR A 187 -0.53 -7.27 20.64
N VAL A 188 -0.68 -6.47 21.68
CA VAL A 188 -1.88 -6.48 22.53
C VAL A 188 -3.13 -6.09 21.73
N VAL A 189 -3.06 -4.98 20.98
CA VAL A 189 -4.20 -4.51 20.18
C VAL A 189 -4.59 -5.51 19.10
N SER A 190 -3.61 -6.16 18.46
CA SER A 190 -3.87 -7.20 17.45
C SER A 190 -4.58 -8.42 18.04
N LEU A 191 -4.19 -8.87 19.22
CA LEU A 191 -4.86 -9.99 19.92
C LEU A 191 -6.29 -9.63 20.32
N LEU A 192 -6.51 -8.41 20.84
CA LEU A 192 -7.85 -7.94 21.20
C LEU A 192 -8.75 -7.85 19.95
N LEU A 193 -8.24 -7.32 18.85
CA LEU A 193 -8.97 -7.27 17.58
C LEU A 193 -9.25 -8.67 17.03
N ALA A 194 -8.29 -9.60 17.09
CA ALA A 194 -8.50 -10.98 16.68
C ALA A 194 -9.66 -11.62 17.45
N ALA A 195 -9.73 -11.41 18.77
CA ALA A 195 -10.85 -11.88 19.60
C ALA A 195 -12.18 -11.25 19.16
N VAL A 196 -12.21 -9.94 18.85
CA VAL A 196 -13.40 -9.25 18.35
C VAL A 196 -13.89 -9.87 17.04
N PHE A 197 -12.98 -10.13 16.07
CA PHE A 197 -13.34 -10.75 14.80
C PHE A 197 -13.83 -12.19 14.97
N LEU A 198 -13.23 -12.99 15.87
CA LEU A 198 -13.70 -14.36 16.15
C LEU A 198 -15.10 -14.38 16.78
N VAL A 199 -15.39 -13.44 17.69
CA VAL A 199 -16.72 -13.34 18.32
C VAL A 199 -17.78 -12.92 17.29
N ARG A 200 -17.45 -11.95 16.40
CA ARG A 200 -18.37 -11.49 15.36
C ARG A 200 -18.63 -12.58 14.31
N GLY A 201 -17.59 -13.28 13.86
CA GLY A 201 -17.70 -14.36 12.89
C GLY A 201 -18.56 -15.54 13.39
N ARG A 202 -18.64 -15.77 14.72
CA ARG A 202 -19.54 -16.77 15.31
C ARG A 202 -21.02 -16.40 15.25
N LYS A 203 -21.32 -15.12 15.08
CA LYS A 203 -22.71 -14.62 14.98
C LYS A 203 -23.29 -14.68 13.56
N GLY A 204 -22.58 -15.28 12.60
CA GLY A 204 -23.09 -15.52 11.24
C GLY A 204 -23.11 -14.27 10.35
N GLU A 205 -22.28 -13.26 10.64
CA GLU A 205 -22.24 -12.01 9.89
C GLU A 205 -21.44 -12.09 8.57
N ASP A 206 -20.86 -13.26 8.23
CA ASP A 206 -20.02 -13.43 7.04
C ASP A 206 -20.71 -14.31 5.97
N PRO A 207 -21.14 -13.76 4.83
CA PRO A 207 -21.53 -14.56 3.69
C PRO A 207 -20.31 -15.27 3.09
N VAL A 208 -20.41 -16.59 2.89
CA VAL A 208 -19.43 -17.35 2.11
C VAL A 208 -19.75 -17.13 0.63
N VAL A 209 -18.90 -16.38 -0.08
CA VAL A 209 -19.05 -16.21 -1.52
C VAL A 209 -18.32 -17.37 -2.20
N GLU A 210 -19.05 -18.18 -2.99
CA GLU A 210 -18.45 -19.18 -3.86
C GLU A 210 -17.56 -18.49 -4.90
N GLY A 211 -16.26 -18.68 -4.78
CA GLY A 211 -15.28 -18.11 -5.72
C GLY A 211 -15.38 -18.79 -7.09
N GLY A 212 -15.62 -18.03 -8.14
CA GLY A 212 -15.58 -18.53 -9.52
C GLY A 212 -14.18 -19.05 -9.94
N PRO A 213 -14.09 -19.78 -11.07
CA PRO A 213 -12.85 -20.33 -11.59
C PRO A 213 -11.83 -19.21 -11.86
N ARG A 214 -10.64 -19.30 -11.22
CA ARG A 214 -9.54 -18.35 -11.42
C ARG A 214 -8.51 -18.94 -12.37
N THR A 215 -8.13 -18.14 -13.35
CA THR A 215 -6.96 -18.43 -14.20
C THR A 215 -5.67 -18.32 -13.37
N GLY A 216 -4.72 -19.23 -13.57
CA GLY A 216 -3.43 -19.16 -12.88
C GLY A 216 -2.65 -17.87 -13.23
N TYR A 217 -1.75 -17.40 -12.36
CA TYR A 217 -0.98 -16.18 -12.54
C TYR A 217 -0.27 -16.09 -13.90
N PHE A 218 0.35 -17.17 -14.37
CA PHE A 218 1.02 -17.21 -15.67
C PHE A 218 0.05 -17.03 -16.84
N ALA A 219 -1.12 -17.67 -16.77
CA ALA A 219 -2.15 -17.52 -17.81
C ALA A 219 -2.71 -16.08 -17.82
N SER A 220 -2.95 -15.53 -16.63
CA SER A 220 -3.39 -14.13 -16.47
C SER A 220 -2.34 -13.15 -16.99
N PHE A 221 -1.06 -13.36 -16.68
CA PHE A 221 0.02 -12.51 -17.18
C PHE A 221 0.13 -12.60 -18.72
N LYS A 222 0.07 -13.81 -19.29
CA LYS A 222 0.10 -13.98 -20.75
C LYS A 222 -1.08 -13.30 -21.45
N ALA A 223 -2.27 -13.40 -20.89
CA ALA A 223 -3.43 -12.70 -21.42
C ALA A 223 -3.30 -11.17 -21.31
N LEU A 224 -2.82 -10.67 -20.16
CA LEU A 224 -2.59 -9.24 -19.95
C LEU A 224 -1.47 -8.68 -20.83
N ALA A 225 -0.42 -9.47 -21.12
CA ALA A 225 0.67 -9.05 -21.99
C ALA A 225 0.20 -8.73 -23.43
N GLN A 226 -0.97 -9.22 -23.83
CA GLN A 226 -1.60 -8.88 -25.10
C GLN A 226 -2.37 -7.54 -25.07
N VAL A 227 -2.66 -7.03 -23.86
CA VAL A 227 -3.29 -5.71 -23.69
C VAL A 227 -2.22 -4.63 -23.82
N ARG A 228 -2.38 -3.76 -24.77
CA ARG A 228 -1.42 -2.71 -25.11
C ARG A 228 -1.13 -1.82 -23.90
N GLY A 229 0.13 -1.58 -23.57
CA GLY A 229 0.56 -0.75 -22.45
C GLY A 229 0.41 -1.38 -21.05
N SER A 230 -0.16 -2.58 -20.90
CA SER A 230 -0.34 -3.22 -19.58
C SER A 230 0.99 -3.62 -18.92
N VAL A 231 1.90 -4.21 -19.70
CA VAL A 231 3.22 -4.64 -19.19
C VAL A 231 4.07 -3.45 -18.72
N PRO A 232 4.22 -2.36 -19.48
CA PRO A 232 4.87 -1.15 -18.99
C PRO A 232 4.23 -0.59 -17.71
N LEU A 233 2.89 -0.58 -17.58
CA LEU A 233 2.21 -0.11 -16.39
C LEU A 233 2.49 -0.99 -15.15
N LEU A 234 2.51 -2.32 -15.32
CA LEU A 234 2.90 -3.25 -14.25
C LEU A 234 4.37 -3.06 -13.86
N ALA A 235 5.26 -2.85 -14.83
CA ALA A 235 6.67 -2.55 -14.58
C ALA A 235 6.84 -1.22 -13.83
N ILE A 236 6.13 -0.17 -14.21
CA ILE A 236 6.13 1.12 -13.49
C ILE A 236 5.69 0.92 -12.04
N SER A 237 4.63 0.17 -11.78
CA SER A 237 4.14 -0.11 -10.42
C SER A 237 5.17 -0.85 -9.57
N PHE A 238 5.85 -1.85 -10.14
CA PHE A 238 6.95 -2.56 -9.49
C PHE A 238 8.12 -1.63 -9.18
N LEU A 239 8.64 -0.91 -10.18
CA LEU A 239 9.80 -0.03 -10.05
C LEU A 239 9.54 1.12 -9.08
N ARG A 240 8.36 1.76 -9.20
CA ARG A 240 7.92 2.79 -8.27
C ARG A 240 7.91 2.28 -6.83
N THR A 241 7.34 1.10 -6.60
CA THR A 241 7.25 0.52 -5.25
C THR A 241 8.64 0.18 -4.72
N ALA A 242 9.53 -0.34 -5.56
CA ALA A 242 10.90 -0.61 -5.19
C ALA A 242 11.61 0.67 -4.71
N VAL A 243 11.53 1.74 -5.47
CA VAL A 243 12.15 3.01 -5.09
C VAL A 243 11.53 3.60 -3.83
N PHE A 244 10.20 3.70 -3.77
CA PHE A 244 9.51 4.33 -2.64
C PHE A 244 9.70 3.56 -1.33
N MET A 245 9.54 2.24 -1.35
CA MET A 245 9.70 1.42 -0.15
C MET A 245 11.17 1.28 0.26
N GLY A 246 12.09 1.23 -0.71
CA GLY A 246 13.52 1.29 -0.45
C GLY A 246 13.94 2.64 0.15
N TYR A 247 13.43 3.75 -0.38
CA TYR A 247 13.63 5.08 0.20
C TYR A 247 13.15 5.13 1.67
N LEU A 248 11.94 4.66 1.94
CA LEU A 248 11.40 4.62 3.29
C LEU A 248 12.20 3.71 4.23
N ALA A 249 12.84 2.65 3.73
CA ALA A 249 13.64 1.74 4.54
C ALA A 249 14.90 2.42 5.11
N TYR A 250 15.52 3.35 4.37
CA TYR A 250 16.76 4.00 4.76
C TYR A 250 16.61 5.49 5.11
N LEU A 251 15.39 6.00 5.12
CA LEU A 251 15.09 7.41 5.36
C LEU A 251 15.54 7.85 6.76
N ALA A 252 15.25 7.05 7.80
CA ALA A 252 15.64 7.35 9.17
C ALA A 252 17.16 7.43 9.32
N VAL A 253 17.88 6.48 8.71
CA VAL A 253 19.36 6.43 8.73
C VAL A 253 19.94 7.71 8.14
N TYR A 254 19.41 8.19 7.01
CA TYR A 254 19.87 9.41 6.38
C TYR A 254 19.65 10.65 7.25
N TYR A 255 18.46 10.76 7.85
CA TYR A 255 18.12 11.89 8.72
C TYR A 255 18.90 11.88 10.03
N ASP A 256 19.16 10.71 10.61
CA ASP A 256 20.02 10.57 11.79
C ASP A 256 21.46 10.96 11.47
N ASP A 257 22.04 10.36 10.42
CA ASP A 257 23.45 10.57 10.06
C ASP A 257 23.75 12.02 9.64
N ARG A 258 22.88 12.63 8.82
CA ARG A 258 23.09 13.97 8.25
C ARG A 258 22.62 15.11 9.14
N PHE A 259 21.55 14.93 9.87
CA PHE A 259 20.90 16.01 10.61
C PHE A 259 20.76 15.72 12.11
N ARG A 260 21.20 14.55 12.56
CA ARG A 260 21.13 14.12 13.98
C ARG A 260 19.71 14.21 14.54
N LEU A 261 18.70 13.89 13.72
CA LEU A 261 17.32 13.82 14.17
C LEU A 261 17.09 12.53 14.95
N ASP A 262 16.72 12.68 16.21
CA ASP A 262 16.28 11.54 17.01
C ASP A 262 14.97 10.94 16.46
N PRO A 263 14.61 9.70 16.84
CA PRO A 263 13.42 9.03 16.35
C PRO A 263 12.12 9.79 16.58
N ALA A 264 12.02 10.57 17.67
CA ALA A 264 10.80 11.32 17.98
C ALA A 264 10.61 12.49 16.98
N LEU A 265 11.68 13.25 16.69
CA LEU A 265 11.65 14.30 15.67
C LEU A 265 11.51 13.70 14.26
N PHE A 266 12.18 12.58 13.99
CA PHE A 266 12.06 11.88 12.71
C PHE A 266 10.63 11.40 12.46
N SER A 267 9.84 11.06 13.48
CA SER A 267 8.44 10.68 13.32
C SER A 267 7.60 11.77 12.64
N LEU A 268 7.98 13.07 12.80
CA LEU A 268 7.35 14.18 12.08
C LEU A 268 7.68 14.18 10.59
N VAL A 269 8.86 13.68 10.20
CA VAL A 269 9.24 13.48 8.78
C VAL A 269 8.33 12.41 8.15
N TRP A 270 7.99 11.35 8.88
CA TRP A 270 7.01 10.37 8.47
C TRP A 270 5.64 10.99 8.25
N THR A 271 5.18 11.83 9.19
CA THR A 271 3.91 12.55 9.06
C THR A 271 3.90 13.45 7.83
N LEU A 272 4.99 14.18 7.58
CA LEU A 272 5.14 15.01 6.38
C LEU A 272 5.05 14.18 5.10
N SER A 273 5.79 13.05 5.05
CA SER A 273 5.77 12.13 3.91
C SER A 273 4.37 11.55 3.69
N GLY A 274 3.74 11.04 4.74
CA GLY A 274 2.41 10.47 4.69
C GLY A 274 1.33 11.49 4.26
N ALA A 275 1.37 12.70 4.82
CA ALA A 275 0.47 13.79 4.45
C ALA A 275 0.63 14.20 2.98
N SER A 276 1.88 14.34 2.51
CA SER A 276 2.18 14.68 1.12
C SER A 276 1.68 13.59 0.16
N PHE A 277 1.88 12.33 0.50
CA PHE A 277 1.35 11.20 -0.26
C PHE A 277 -0.19 11.21 -0.31
N PHE A 278 -0.84 11.37 0.84
CA PHE A 278 -2.29 11.39 0.96
C PHE A 278 -2.92 12.52 0.14
N VAL A 279 -2.45 13.74 0.32
CA VAL A 279 -2.97 14.93 -0.39
C VAL A 279 -2.79 14.76 -1.90
N SER A 280 -1.59 14.35 -2.34
CA SER A 280 -1.32 14.17 -3.77
C SER A 280 -2.13 13.04 -4.38
N ASN A 281 -2.33 11.93 -3.66
CA ASN A 281 -3.18 10.82 -4.13
C ASN A 281 -4.65 11.27 -4.29
N LEU A 282 -5.16 12.03 -3.33
CA LEU A 282 -6.52 12.58 -3.36
C LEU A 282 -6.71 13.55 -4.54
N LEU A 283 -5.78 14.48 -4.73
CA LEU A 283 -5.82 15.46 -5.83
C LEU A 283 -5.72 14.77 -7.19
N THR A 284 -4.79 13.81 -7.32
CA THR A 284 -4.63 13.04 -8.55
C THR A 284 -5.89 12.25 -8.87
N GLY A 285 -6.49 11.58 -7.89
CA GLY A 285 -7.75 10.86 -8.09
C GLY A 285 -8.88 11.77 -8.57
N ARG A 286 -8.96 13.00 -8.07
CA ARG A 286 -9.94 13.99 -8.56
C ARG A 286 -9.66 14.42 -10.00
N ILE A 287 -8.39 14.66 -10.35
CA ILE A 287 -7.99 15.09 -11.69
C ILE A 287 -8.25 13.96 -12.71
N THR A 288 -7.84 12.73 -12.41
CA THR A 288 -7.94 11.60 -13.34
C THR A 288 -9.37 11.10 -13.56
N ASN A 289 -10.29 11.37 -12.61
CA ASN A 289 -11.70 10.98 -12.70
C ASN A 289 -12.64 12.14 -13.09
N ALA A 290 -12.13 13.35 -13.33
CA ALA A 290 -12.95 14.47 -13.79
C ALA A 290 -13.36 14.26 -15.26
N GLU A 291 -14.68 14.40 -15.55
CA GLU A 291 -15.24 14.23 -16.91
C GLU A 291 -14.63 15.20 -17.95
N LYS A 292 -14.09 16.31 -17.51
CA LYS A 292 -13.45 17.35 -18.36
C LYS A 292 -11.98 17.55 -17.98
N SER A 293 -11.25 16.48 -17.66
CA SER A 293 -9.81 16.62 -17.40
C SER A 293 -9.09 17.06 -18.68
N THR A 294 -8.44 18.21 -18.63
CA THR A 294 -7.60 18.75 -19.72
C THR A 294 -6.19 18.13 -19.72
N VAL A 295 -5.84 17.41 -18.65
CA VAL A 295 -4.53 16.77 -18.49
C VAL A 295 -4.69 15.27 -18.71
N GLY A 296 -4.01 14.74 -19.74
CA GLY A 296 -3.96 13.30 -19.99
C GLY A 296 -3.34 12.56 -18.80
N THR A 297 -3.94 11.45 -18.38
CA THR A 297 -3.45 10.63 -17.27
C THR A 297 -2.04 10.13 -17.52
N GLU A 298 -1.70 9.83 -18.77
CA GLU A 298 -0.40 9.38 -19.25
C GLU A 298 0.67 10.47 -19.11
N ARG A 299 0.33 11.72 -19.44
CA ARG A 299 1.23 12.88 -19.26
C ARG A 299 1.46 13.15 -17.78
N LEU A 300 0.42 13.08 -16.96
CA LEU A 300 0.52 13.24 -15.50
C LEU A 300 1.40 12.14 -14.89
N LEU A 301 1.27 10.89 -15.36
CA LEU A 301 2.14 9.78 -14.99
C LEU A 301 3.61 10.11 -15.26
N LEU A 302 3.91 10.62 -16.47
CA LEU A 302 5.28 10.95 -16.87
C LEU A 302 5.86 12.10 -16.03
N VAL A 303 5.07 13.16 -15.76
CA VAL A 303 5.47 14.25 -14.87
C VAL A 303 5.79 13.73 -13.46
N GLY A 304 4.94 12.83 -12.92
CA GLY A 304 5.19 12.17 -11.64
C GLY A 304 6.49 11.35 -11.64
N LEU A 305 6.77 10.60 -12.71
CA LEU A 305 8.01 9.83 -12.85
C LEU A 305 9.25 10.71 -12.94
N LEU A 306 9.20 11.83 -13.69
CA LEU A 306 10.31 12.78 -13.77
C LEU A 306 10.57 13.46 -12.41
N ALA A 307 9.52 13.86 -11.69
CA ALA A 307 9.66 14.39 -10.34
C ALA A 307 10.24 13.34 -9.38
N ALA A 308 9.80 12.08 -9.49
CA ALA A 308 10.35 10.97 -8.71
C ALA A 308 11.85 10.73 -9.02
N LEU A 309 12.27 10.87 -10.28
CA LEU A 309 13.68 10.73 -10.67
C LEU A 309 14.56 11.80 -10.01
N VAL A 310 14.12 13.06 -10.06
CA VAL A 310 14.85 14.19 -9.44
C VAL A 310 14.94 13.98 -7.93
N THR A 311 13.85 13.57 -7.27
CA THR A 311 13.83 13.41 -5.81
C THR A 311 14.57 12.16 -5.35
N ALA A 312 14.43 11.02 -6.06
CA ALA A 312 15.12 9.77 -5.73
C ALA A 312 16.64 9.87 -5.87
N THR A 313 17.13 10.76 -6.73
CA THR A 313 18.55 11.00 -6.90
C THR A 313 19.03 12.15 -6.01
N GLY A 314 18.37 13.30 -6.06
CA GLY A 314 18.84 14.54 -5.42
C GLY A 314 18.78 14.52 -3.90
N PHE A 315 17.82 13.81 -3.31
CA PHE A 315 17.66 13.74 -1.85
C PHE A 315 18.95 13.33 -1.13
N TRP A 316 19.62 12.28 -1.59
CA TRP A 316 20.77 11.67 -0.94
C TRP A 316 22.05 12.52 -0.94
N PHE A 317 22.04 13.65 -1.63
CA PHE A 317 23.15 14.60 -1.68
C PHE A 317 22.89 15.87 -0.87
N THR A 318 21.68 16.05 -0.33
CA THR A 318 21.34 17.29 0.39
C THR A 318 21.94 17.32 1.79
N THR A 319 22.51 18.46 2.17
CA THR A 319 23.07 18.72 3.50
C THR A 319 22.29 19.78 4.26
N TRP A 320 21.21 20.30 3.67
CA TRP A 320 20.37 21.34 4.24
C TRP A 320 18.99 20.79 4.60
N LEU A 321 18.64 20.77 5.89
CA LEU A 321 17.43 20.15 6.40
C LEU A 321 16.13 20.62 5.71
N PRO A 322 15.87 21.93 5.47
CA PRO A 322 14.66 22.34 4.77
C PRO A 322 14.55 21.77 3.35
N LEU A 323 15.68 21.63 2.64
CA LEU A 323 15.70 21.03 1.32
C LEU A 323 15.46 19.52 1.39
N ALA A 324 15.97 18.83 2.41
CA ALA A 324 15.69 17.42 2.64
C ALA A 324 14.20 17.19 2.91
N LEU A 325 13.56 18.03 3.72
CA LEU A 325 12.12 17.98 3.98
C LEU A 325 11.30 18.26 2.70
N ALA A 326 11.72 19.23 1.88
CA ALA A 326 11.10 19.51 0.60
C ALA A 326 11.20 18.32 -0.37
N PHE A 327 12.39 17.70 -0.46
CA PHE A 327 12.57 16.47 -1.24
C PHE A 327 11.71 15.32 -0.72
N THR A 328 11.63 15.12 0.60
CA THR A 328 10.78 14.08 1.20
C THR A 328 9.31 14.28 0.84
N SER A 329 8.82 15.52 0.95
CA SER A 329 7.45 15.86 0.57
C SER A 329 7.19 15.65 -0.92
N LEU A 330 8.07 16.14 -1.79
CA LEU A 330 7.94 16.01 -3.24
C LEU A 330 8.10 14.56 -3.71
N HIS A 331 8.99 13.80 -3.07
CA HIS A 331 9.16 12.37 -3.34
C HIS A 331 7.87 11.59 -3.06
N ALA A 332 7.30 11.76 -1.87
CA ALA A 332 6.04 11.12 -1.50
C ALA A 332 4.90 11.54 -2.43
N ALA A 333 4.80 12.83 -2.76
CA ALA A 333 3.80 13.38 -3.67
C ALA A 333 3.92 12.78 -5.09
N SER A 334 5.13 12.74 -5.65
CA SER A 334 5.39 12.21 -6.99
C SER A 334 5.03 10.71 -7.09
N HIS A 335 5.41 9.92 -6.06
CA HIS A 335 5.07 8.51 -6.01
C HIS A 335 3.57 8.25 -5.83
N ALA A 336 2.83 9.12 -5.15
CA ALA A 336 1.37 9.06 -5.05
C ALA A 336 0.72 9.33 -6.42
N VAL A 337 1.19 10.34 -7.16
CA VAL A 337 0.72 10.64 -8.52
C VAL A 337 0.94 9.44 -9.43
N VAL A 338 2.15 8.86 -9.45
CA VAL A 338 2.48 7.69 -10.27
C VAL A 338 1.58 6.50 -9.91
N ALA A 339 1.35 6.25 -8.60
CA ALA A 339 0.51 5.14 -8.14
C ALA A 339 -0.94 5.29 -8.62
N ALA A 340 -1.53 6.47 -8.44
CA ALA A 340 -2.91 6.74 -8.83
C ALA A 340 -3.10 6.65 -10.36
N CYS A 341 -2.20 7.24 -11.13
CA CYS A 341 -2.23 7.18 -12.59
C CYS A 341 -2.07 5.74 -13.10
N ALA A 342 -1.09 4.98 -12.59
CA ALA A 342 -0.85 3.60 -13.03
C ALA A 342 -2.05 2.70 -12.77
N VAL A 343 -2.66 2.78 -11.57
CA VAL A 343 -3.87 2.00 -11.24
C VAL A 343 -5.05 2.42 -12.11
N SER A 344 -5.28 3.73 -12.30
CA SER A 344 -6.35 4.24 -13.15
C SER A 344 -6.23 3.73 -14.60
N LEU A 345 -5.01 3.80 -15.16
CA LEU A 345 -4.73 3.31 -16.51
C LEU A 345 -4.88 1.79 -16.64
N LEU A 346 -4.40 1.01 -15.65
CA LEU A 346 -4.59 -0.44 -15.62
C LEU A 346 -6.08 -0.81 -15.62
N VAL A 347 -6.88 -0.15 -14.77
CA VAL A 347 -8.33 -0.41 -14.70
C VAL A 347 -9.03 -0.06 -16.02
N ARG A 348 -8.67 1.08 -16.63
CA ARG A 348 -9.28 1.50 -17.91
C ARG A 348 -8.88 0.60 -19.08
N ARG A 349 -7.58 0.27 -19.21
CA ARG A 349 -7.06 -0.48 -20.37
C ARG A 349 -7.39 -2.00 -20.29
N CYS A 350 -7.45 -2.57 -19.08
CA CYS A 350 -7.66 -4.01 -18.92
C CYS A 350 -9.14 -4.43 -18.87
N GLY A 351 -10.10 -3.50 -18.80
CA GLY A 351 -11.53 -3.76 -18.93
C GLY A 351 -12.04 -4.96 -18.11
N SER A 352 -12.47 -6.04 -18.79
CA SER A 352 -12.93 -7.27 -18.15
C SER A 352 -11.84 -8.01 -17.36
N MET A 353 -10.58 -7.80 -17.66
CA MET A 353 -9.42 -8.41 -16.97
C MET A 353 -8.87 -7.55 -15.84
N ARG A 354 -9.56 -6.45 -15.45
CA ARG A 354 -9.10 -5.51 -14.40
C ARG A 354 -8.74 -6.20 -13.07
N GLY A 355 -9.48 -7.23 -12.67
CA GLY A 355 -9.22 -7.98 -11.46
C GLY A 355 -7.86 -8.71 -11.50
N SER A 356 -7.56 -9.39 -12.61
CA SER A 356 -6.26 -10.04 -12.83
C SER A 356 -5.13 -9.03 -12.92
N ALA A 357 -5.35 -7.87 -13.57
CA ALA A 357 -4.37 -6.79 -13.67
C ALA A 357 -4.02 -6.22 -12.30
N LEU A 358 -5.02 -5.95 -11.45
CA LEU A 358 -4.80 -5.45 -10.09
C LEU A 358 -4.13 -6.49 -9.19
N SER A 359 -4.45 -7.78 -9.33
CA SER A 359 -3.79 -8.86 -8.60
C SER A 359 -2.30 -8.97 -8.97
N LEU A 360 -1.97 -8.93 -10.27
CA LEU A 360 -0.58 -8.93 -10.73
C LEU A 360 0.16 -7.63 -10.32
N ASN A 361 -0.54 -6.50 -10.34
CA ASN A 361 -0.01 -5.24 -9.82
C ASN A 361 0.36 -5.34 -8.33
N ALA A 362 -0.50 -5.94 -7.50
CA ALA A 362 -0.23 -6.14 -6.08
C ALA A 362 0.96 -7.10 -5.85
N ALA A 363 1.03 -8.19 -6.61
CA ALA A 363 2.18 -9.11 -6.59
C ALA A 363 3.49 -8.41 -6.99
N GLY A 364 3.45 -7.60 -8.06
CA GLY A 364 4.58 -6.77 -8.48
C GLY A 364 5.01 -5.77 -7.41
N GLN A 365 4.07 -5.12 -6.73
CA GLN A 365 4.38 -4.21 -5.63
C GLN A 365 5.05 -4.94 -4.45
N SER A 366 4.58 -6.14 -4.08
CA SER A 366 5.21 -6.95 -3.03
C SER A 366 6.65 -7.31 -3.37
N LEU A 367 6.91 -7.72 -4.61
CA LEU A 367 8.27 -7.94 -5.11
C LEU A 367 9.09 -6.63 -5.12
N GLY A 368 8.46 -5.50 -5.41
CA GLY A 368 9.08 -4.18 -5.35
C GLY A 368 9.58 -3.83 -3.96
N VAL A 369 8.82 -4.14 -2.90
CA VAL A 369 9.26 -3.93 -1.51
C VAL A 369 10.58 -4.66 -1.23
N PHE A 370 10.67 -5.93 -1.67
CA PHE A 370 11.90 -6.72 -1.54
C PHE A 370 13.06 -6.09 -2.34
N ALA A 371 12.84 -5.85 -3.63
CA ALA A 371 13.87 -5.31 -4.51
C ALA A 371 14.40 -3.96 -4.02
N GLY A 372 13.51 -3.07 -3.54
CA GLY A 372 13.87 -1.76 -3.04
C GLY A 372 14.73 -1.80 -1.78
N ALA A 373 14.35 -2.62 -0.80
CA ALA A 373 15.13 -2.79 0.43
C ALA A 373 16.51 -3.41 0.14
N ALA A 374 16.57 -4.45 -0.70
CA ALA A 374 17.80 -5.13 -1.07
C ALA A 374 18.75 -4.23 -1.88
N LEU A 375 18.25 -3.53 -2.91
CA LEU A 375 19.06 -2.65 -3.76
C LEU A 375 19.48 -1.39 -3.00
N GLY A 376 18.63 -0.85 -2.14
CA GLY A 376 18.99 0.28 -1.27
C GLY A 376 20.12 -0.12 -0.30
N GLY A 377 20.01 -1.30 0.36
CA GLY A 377 21.06 -1.83 1.24
C GLY A 377 22.37 -2.11 0.50
N ALA A 378 22.30 -2.75 -0.65
CA ALA A 378 23.47 -2.99 -1.49
C ALA A 378 24.14 -1.67 -1.92
N GLY A 379 23.34 -0.68 -2.35
CA GLY A 379 23.84 0.65 -2.69
C GLY A 379 24.56 1.33 -1.52
N LEU A 380 23.96 1.25 -0.32
CA LEU A 380 24.53 1.81 0.90
C LEU A 380 25.88 1.16 1.26
N VAL A 381 25.98 -0.16 1.15
CA VAL A 381 27.22 -0.90 1.43
C VAL A 381 28.32 -0.61 0.41
N LEU A 382 27.97 -0.54 -0.88
CA LEU A 382 28.93 -0.42 -1.96
C LEU A 382 29.50 1.01 -2.11
N ALA A 383 28.66 2.03 -1.94
CA ALA A 383 29.06 3.40 -2.20
C ALA A 383 28.35 4.44 -1.29
N GLY A 384 27.81 4.03 -0.16
CA GLY A 384 27.09 4.93 0.75
C GLY A 384 25.82 5.52 0.11
N TYR A 385 25.45 6.74 0.49
CA TYR A 385 24.27 7.43 -0.05
C TYR A 385 24.31 7.66 -1.58
N PRO A 386 25.47 7.99 -2.20
CA PRO A 386 25.57 7.99 -3.66
C PRO A 386 25.21 6.66 -4.31
N GLY A 387 25.51 5.52 -3.66
CA GLY A 387 25.12 4.19 -4.14
C GLY A 387 23.61 3.98 -4.11
N ILE A 388 22.93 4.44 -3.05
CA ILE A 388 21.47 4.44 -2.99
C ILE A 388 20.87 5.33 -4.10
N ALA A 389 21.40 6.54 -4.27
CA ALA A 389 20.98 7.47 -5.30
C ALA A 389 21.08 6.87 -6.71
N ALA A 390 22.21 6.19 -7.00
CA ALA A 390 22.42 5.52 -8.29
C ALA A 390 21.45 4.36 -8.49
N ALA A 391 21.26 3.50 -7.49
CA ALA A 391 20.34 2.36 -7.56
C ALA A 391 18.90 2.82 -7.81
N PHE A 392 18.41 3.75 -7.01
CA PHE A 392 17.03 4.25 -7.15
C PHE A 392 16.86 5.12 -8.39
N GLY A 393 17.84 5.93 -8.73
CA GLY A 393 17.85 6.73 -9.96
C GLY A 393 17.73 5.86 -11.21
N LEU A 394 18.47 4.74 -11.27
CA LEU A 394 18.39 3.78 -12.37
C LEU A 394 17.01 3.15 -12.46
N LEU A 395 16.42 2.71 -11.34
CA LEU A 395 15.09 2.12 -11.33
C LEU A 395 14.02 3.10 -11.82
N VAL A 396 14.09 4.38 -11.38
CA VAL A 396 13.14 5.40 -11.87
C VAL A 396 13.40 5.76 -13.32
N ALA A 397 14.66 5.81 -13.78
CA ALA A 397 14.96 6.05 -15.20
C ALA A 397 14.36 4.97 -16.10
N VAL A 398 14.43 3.70 -15.69
CA VAL A 398 13.73 2.59 -16.38
C VAL A 398 12.22 2.78 -16.34
N ALA A 399 11.67 3.24 -15.21
CA ALA A 399 10.23 3.54 -15.10
C ALA A 399 9.82 4.72 -16.01
N VAL A 400 10.67 5.74 -16.19
CA VAL A 400 10.44 6.84 -17.15
C VAL A 400 10.39 6.31 -18.57
N VAL A 401 11.31 5.43 -18.97
CA VAL A 401 11.29 4.79 -20.29
C VAL A 401 9.99 3.99 -20.50
N ALA A 402 9.57 3.23 -19.47
CA ALA A 402 8.28 2.52 -19.51
C ALA A 402 7.09 3.51 -19.62
N GLY A 403 7.15 4.66 -18.95
CA GLY A 403 6.15 5.73 -19.05
C GLY A 403 6.05 6.34 -20.45
N LEU A 404 7.17 6.52 -21.13
CA LEU A 404 7.21 6.97 -22.53
C LEU A 404 6.57 5.93 -23.48
N LEU A 405 6.74 4.65 -23.21
CA LEU A 405 6.07 3.58 -23.98
C LEU A 405 4.55 3.59 -23.75
N VAL A 406 4.09 3.89 -22.51
CA VAL A 406 2.66 4.06 -22.21
C VAL A 406 2.07 5.24 -22.97
N LEU A 407 2.78 6.38 -23.02
CA LEU A 407 2.35 7.58 -23.74
C LEU A 407 2.25 7.33 -25.24
N ARG A 408 3.27 6.72 -25.86
CA ARG A 408 3.26 6.39 -27.29
C ARG A 408 2.13 5.44 -27.68
N SER A 409 1.73 4.53 -26.80
CA SER A 409 0.63 3.61 -27.05
C SER A 409 -0.73 4.31 -27.12
N GLU A 410 -0.87 5.52 -26.59
CA GLU A 410 -2.06 6.37 -26.69
C GLU A 410 -2.12 7.09 -28.04
N ASP A 411 -0.99 7.69 -28.47
CA ASP A 411 -0.92 8.45 -29.73
C ASP A 411 -1.27 7.59 -30.96
N GLU A 412 -0.95 6.28 -30.91
CA GLU A 412 -1.27 5.35 -32.00
C GLU A 412 -2.75 4.92 -32.02
N ASP A 413 -3.47 5.00 -30.89
CA ASP A 413 -4.91 4.70 -30.82
C ASP A 413 -5.78 5.92 -31.26
N GLU A 414 -5.22 7.15 -31.24
CA GLU A 414 -5.89 8.38 -31.69
C GLU A 414 -5.77 8.66 -33.19
N ILE A 415 -4.95 7.91 -33.96
CA ILE A 415 -4.84 8.07 -35.39
C ILE A 415 -5.88 7.20 -36.11
N PRO A 416 -7.04 7.73 -36.57
CA PRO A 416 -8.02 6.95 -37.31
C PRO A 416 -7.51 6.72 -38.72
N GLY A 417 -7.10 5.50 -39.05
CA GLY A 417 -6.98 5.07 -40.43
C GLY A 417 -5.58 4.74 -40.94
N THR A 418 -5.01 3.64 -40.44
CA THR A 418 -4.12 2.78 -41.26
C THR A 418 -4.44 1.33 -40.93
N ALA A 419 -5.54 0.82 -41.47
CA ALA A 419 -5.84 -0.61 -41.56
C ALA A 419 -6.14 -0.93 -43.01
#